data_8359252ddb22f353a5fc7c5b1dcb8de3
#
_entry.id   8359252ddb22f353a5fc7c5b1dcb8de3
#
_cell.length_a   1.000
_cell.length_b   1.000
_cell.length_c   1.000
_cell.angle_alpha   90.00
_cell.angle_beta   90.00
_cell.angle_gamma   90.00
#
_symmetry.space_group_name_H-M   'P 1'
#
loop_
_entity.id
_entity.type
_entity.pdbx_description
1 polymer ?
#
loop_
_entity_poly.entity_id
_entity_poly.type
_entity_poly.pdbx_seq_one_letter_code
_entity_poly.pdbx_strand_id
1 'polypeptide(L)'
;MESQSKSKNVIHVTTNSWDTDILKSDLPVFVDFWAEWCGPCRMVGPAVEQLSQTMSDKIKVAKLNVDENQEIAMRYDVRSIPSLILFKAGKEIARTVGAAPKEAYQKFVEQHLSKV
;
A
#
# COMPACT_ATOMS: atom_id res chain seq x y z
N MET A 1 -1.69 -22.13 -2.96
CA MET A 1 -1.50 -21.55 -3.23
C MET A 1 -1.31 -20.74 -3.92
N GLU A 2 -1.24 -20.77 -4.19
CA GLU A 2 -1.03 -20.15 -4.84
C GLU A 2 -1.12 -18.89 -5.36
N SER A 3 -1.96 -18.28 -5.38
CA SER A 3 -2.10 -16.87 -5.74
C SER A 3 -1.11 -15.98 -4.99
N GLN A 4 -0.71 -16.41 -3.84
CA GLN A 4 0.27 -15.65 -3.10
C GLN A 4 1.61 -15.58 -3.80
N SER A 5 1.92 -16.57 -4.60
CA SER A 5 3.20 -16.57 -5.28
C SER A 5 3.33 -15.43 -6.28
N LYS A 6 2.21 -14.90 -6.75
CA LYS A 6 2.22 -13.79 -7.71
C LYS A 6 2.64 -12.48 -7.07
N SER A 7 2.54 -12.38 -5.77
CA SER A 7 2.77 -11.12 -5.08
C SER A 7 3.88 -11.24 -4.05
N LYS A 8 4.92 -11.98 -4.40
CA LYS A 8 6.01 -12.13 -3.45
C LYS A 8 6.70 -10.81 -3.15
N ASN A 9 6.52 -9.79 -4.00
CA ASN A 9 7.03 -8.46 -3.74
C ASN A 9 6.07 -7.61 -2.94
N VAL A 10 4.88 -8.10 -2.64
CA VAL A 10 3.90 -7.40 -1.83
C VAL A 10 3.98 -7.91 -0.40
N ILE A 11 4.11 -6.99 0.54
CA ILE A 11 4.20 -7.31 1.96
C ILE A 11 2.80 -7.24 2.56
N HIS A 12 2.35 -8.31 3.21
CA HIS A 12 1.09 -8.30 3.93
C HIS A 12 1.38 -7.88 5.37
N VAL A 13 1.11 -6.61 5.68
CA VAL A 13 1.47 -6.07 6.98
C VAL A 13 0.31 -6.17 7.96
N THR A 14 0.65 -6.25 9.22
CA THR A 14 -0.31 -6.31 10.32
C THR A 14 0.04 -5.24 11.33
N THR A 15 -0.85 -5.07 12.32
CA THR A 15 -0.57 -4.18 13.43
C THR A 15 0.77 -4.53 14.08
N ASN A 16 1.05 -5.84 14.24
CA ASN A 16 2.27 -6.29 14.90
C ASN A 16 3.52 -6.06 14.07
N SER A 17 3.42 -6.12 12.75
CA SER A 17 4.60 -5.94 11.89
C SER A 17 4.75 -4.53 11.37
N TRP A 18 3.84 -3.63 11.72
CA TRP A 18 3.81 -2.27 11.16
C TRP A 18 5.12 -1.53 11.36
N ASP A 19 5.62 -1.52 12.59
CA ASP A 19 6.84 -0.79 12.89
C ASP A 19 8.01 -1.29 12.06
N THR A 20 8.18 -2.61 12.01
CA THR A 20 9.30 -3.21 11.30
C THR A 20 9.18 -3.04 9.79
N ASP A 21 8.00 -3.31 9.25
CA ASP A 21 7.82 -3.35 7.80
C ASP A 21 7.66 -1.97 7.19
N ILE A 22 7.02 -1.05 7.90
CA ILE A 22 6.68 0.25 7.34
C ILE A 22 7.55 1.35 7.93
N LEU A 23 7.52 1.50 9.26
CA LEU A 23 8.19 2.65 9.87
C LEU A 23 9.70 2.59 9.75
N LYS A 24 10.26 1.39 9.78
CA LYS A 24 11.71 1.20 9.70
C LYS A 24 12.20 0.81 8.31
N SER A 25 11.33 0.90 7.31
CA SER A 25 11.70 0.53 5.95
C SER A 25 12.73 1.50 5.41
N ASP A 26 13.75 0.95 4.73
CA ASP A 26 14.79 1.75 4.10
C ASP A 26 14.35 2.29 2.73
N LEU A 27 13.26 1.76 2.18
CA LEU A 27 12.66 2.27 0.95
C LEU A 27 11.29 2.85 1.26
N PRO A 28 10.82 3.80 0.46
CA PRO A 28 9.43 4.24 0.59
C PRO A 28 8.48 3.06 0.43
N VAL A 29 7.35 3.09 1.13
CA VAL A 29 6.36 2.02 1.06
C VAL A 29 5.02 2.59 0.66
N PHE A 30 4.41 1.96 -0.34
CA PHE A 30 3.07 2.32 -0.80
C PHE A 30 2.12 1.28 -0.23
N VAL A 31 1.22 1.71 0.67
CA VAL A 31 0.37 0.79 1.44
C VAL A 31 -1.06 0.87 0.95
N ASP A 32 -1.62 -0.29 0.59
CA ASP A 32 -3.00 -0.45 0.14
C ASP A 32 -3.84 -0.90 1.34
N PHE A 33 -4.71 -0.01 1.84
CA PHE A 33 -5.66 -0.33 2.91
C PHE A 33 -6.94 -0.86 2.27
N TRP A 34 -7.30 -2.10 2.60
CA TRP A 34 -8.36 -2.82 1.89
C TRP A 34 -9.16 -3.70 2.84
N ALA A 35 -10.26 -4.27 2.34
CA ALA A 35 -11.06 -5.25 3.08
C ALA A 35 -11.67 -6.24 2.10
N GLU A 36 -12.03 -7.42 2.63
CA GLU A 36 -12.61 -8.49 1.81
C GLU A 36 -13.93 -8.08 1.15
N TRP A 37 -14.75 -7.32 1.88
CA TRP A 37 -16.07 -6.93 1.39
C TRP A 37 -16.04 -5.77 0.42
N CYS A 38 -14.90 -5.20 0.19
CA CYS A 38 -14.77 -3.97 -0.60
C CYS A 38 -14.62 -4.31 -2.08
N GLY A 39 -15.67 -4.05 -2.86
CA GLY A 39 -15.65 -4.32 -4.30
C GLY A 39 -14.54 -3.59 -5.03
N PRO A 40 -14.43 -2.26 -4.90
CA PRO A 40 -13.37 -1.53 -5.61
C PRO A 40 -11.96 -1.97 -5.22
N CYS A 41 -11.78 -2.48 -4.01
CA CYS A 41 -10.46 -2.97 -3.58
C CYS A 41 -9.97 -4.12 -4.44
N ARG A 42 -10.88 -4.89 -5.02
CA ARG A 42 -10.51 -6.03 -5.86
C ARG A 42 -9.83 -5.62 -7.14
N MET A 43 -10.11 -4.42 -7.63
CA MET A 43 -9.43 -3.89 -8.80
C MET A 43 -8.04 -3.38 -8.45
N VAL A 44 -7.89 -2.88 -7.23
CA VAL A 44 -6.63 -2.29 -6.79
C VAL A 44 -5.57 -3.35 -6.54
N GLY A 45 -5.97 -4.52 -6.03
CA GLY A 45 -5.02 -5.57 -5.70
C GLY A 45 -4.07 -5.91 -6.84
N PRO A 46 -4.59 -6.31 -8.02
CA PRO A 46 -3.71 -6.59 -9.13
C PRO A 46 -2.85 -5.41 -9.56
N ALA A 47 -3.41 -4.20 -9.49
CA ALA A 47 -2.67 -3.01 -9.90
C ALA A 47 -1.45 -2.77 -9.02
N VAL A 48 -1.61 -2.88 -7.70
CA VAL A 48 -0.48 -2.66 -6.80
C VAL A 48 0.51 -3.81 -6.85
N GLU A 49 0.04 -5.03 -7.15
CA GLU A 49 0.95 -6.15 -7.33
C GLU A 49 1.85 -5.93 -8.54
N GLN A 50 1.29 -5.43 -9.63
CA GLN A 50 2.11 -5.09 -10.79
C GLN A 50 3.09 -3.98 -10.47
N LEU A 51 2.62 -2.98 -9.72
CA LEU A 51 3.47 -1.88 -9.32
C LEU A 51 4.64 -2.35 -8.48
N SER A 52 4.41 -3.33 -7.61
CA SER A 52 5.47 -3.88 -6.77
C SER A 52 6.59 -4.48 -7.59
N GLN A 53 6.28 -4.97 -8.78
CA GLN A 53 7.28 -5.54 -9.65
C GLN A 53 7.97 -4.48 -10.51
N THR A 54 7.20 -3.57 -11.08
CA THR A 54 7.76 -2.58 -11.99
C THR A 54 8.55 -1.50 -11.27
N MET A 55 8.29 -1.27 -9.99
CA MET A 55 8.99 -0.26 -9.21
C MET A 55 9.77 -0.84 -8.04
N SER A 56 10.15 -2.11 -8.13
CA SER A 56 10.76 -2.83 -7.00
C SER A 56 12.08 -2.23 -6.53
N ASP A 57 12.77 -1.50 -7.40
CA ASP A 57 14.02 -0.84 -7.03
C ASP A 57 13.80 0.51 -6.37
N LYS A 58 12.58 1.01 -6.37
CA LYS A 58 12.28 2.35 -5.85
C LYS A 58 11.39 2.35 -4.63
N ILE A 59 10.45 1.42 -4.56
CA ILE A 59 9.48 1.35 -3.46
C ILE A 59 9.20 -0.09 -3.08
N LYS A 60 8.66 -0.23 -1.89
CA LYS A 60 8.00 -1.47 -1.48
C LYS A 60 6.51 -1.25 -1.55
N VAL A 61 5.75 -2.31 -1.80
CA VAL A 61 4.30 -2.26 -1.80
C VAL A 61 3.81 -3.16 -0.68
N ALA A 62 2.87 -2.66 0.11
CA ALA A 62 2.30 -3.40 1.21
C ALA A 62 0.78 -3.36 1.14
N LYS A 63 0.14 -4.37 1.70
CA LYS A 63 -1.31 -4.43 1.82
C LYS A 63 -1.67 -4.64 3.28
N LEU A 64 -2.69 -3.93 3.74
CA LEU A 64 -3.16 -4.03 5.12
C LEU A 64 -4.68 -4.19 5.12
N ASN A 65 -5.15 -5.31 5.67
CA ASN A 65 -6.57 -5.56 5.83
C ASN A 65 -7.09 -4.74 7.01
N VAL A 66 -8.00 -3.79 6.76
CA VAL A 66 -8.42 -2.86 7.81
C VAL A 66 -9.28 -3.54 8.86
N ASP A 67 -10.01 -4.59 8.49
CA ASP A 67 -10.86 -5.28 9.46
C ASP A 67 -10.03 -6.06 10.48
N GLU A 68 -8.90 -6.58 10.05
CA GLU A 68 -8.02 -7.35 10.91
C GLU A 68 -6.98 -6.50 11.63
N ASN A 69 -6.84 -5.24 11.22
CA ASN A 69 -5.80 -4.34 11.75
C ASN A 69 -6.37 -2.96 11.96
N GLN A 70 -7.42 -2.90 12.78
CA GLN A 70 -8.18 -1.67 12.97
C GLN A 70 -7.37 -0.57 13.62
N GLU A 71 -6.44 -0.94 14.48
CA GLU A 71 -5.61 0.05 15.18
C GLU A 71 -4.82 0.89 14.18
N ILE A 72 -4.24 0.26 13.17
CA ILE A 72 -3.44 1.00 12.17
C ILE A 72 -4.35 1.87 11.32
N ALA A 73 -5.49 1.33 10.89
CA ALA A 73 -6.44 2.13 10.10
C ALA A 73 -6.88 3.38 10.86
N MET A 74 -7.13 3.24 12.16
CA MET A 74 -7.52 4.37 12.99
C MET A 74 -6.38 5.35 13.18
N ARG A 75 -5.18 4.85 13.36
CA ARG A 75 -3.99 5.70 13.57
C ARG A 75 -3.80 6.68 12.41
N TYR A 76 -4.06 6.22 11.18
CA TYR A 76 -3.87 7.05 10.00
C TYR A 76 -5.18 7.60 9.45
N ASP A 77 -6.26 7.49 10.24
CA ASP A 77 -7.55 8.07 9.90
C ASP A 77 -8.06 7.60 8.54
N VAL A 78 -7.95 6.30 8.31
CA VAL A 78 -8.45 5.70 7.08
C VAL A 78 -9.95 5.48 7.24
N ARG A 79 -10.74 6.26 6.53
CA ARG A 79 -12.21 6.24 6.64
C ARG A 79 -12.90 5.64 5.43
N SER A 80 -12.22 5.64 4.30
CA SER A 80 -12.74 5.08 3.06
C SER A 80 -11.71 4.13 2.48
N ILE A 81 -12.17 3.06 1.86
CA ILE A 81 -11.27 2.11 1.21
C ILE A 81 -11.73 1.87 -0.22
N PRO A 82 -10.78 1.63 -1.12
CA PRO A 82 -9.35 1.53 -0.86
C PRO A 82 -8.73 2.90 -0.60
N SER A 83 -7.83 2.94 0.36
CA SER A 83 -6.97 4.10 0.58
C SER A 83 -5.54 3.66 0.36
N LEU A 84 -4.79 4.45 -0.38
CA LEU A 84 -3.39 4.12 -0.65
C LEU A 84 -2.53 5.25 -0.12
N ILE A 85 -1.63 4.90 0.78
CA ILE A 85 -0.81 5.89 1.48
C ILE A 85 0.66 5.60 1.19
N LEU A 86 1.39 6.64 0.80
CA LEU A 86 2.81 6.54 0.54
C LEU A 86 3.56 7.02 1.78
N PHE A 87 4.44 6.15 2.29
CA PHE A 87 5.27 6.44 3.46
C PHE A 87 6.72 6.55 3.02
N LYS A 88 7.44 7.47 3.64
CA LYS A 88 8.87 7.58 3.45
C LYS A 88 9.52 7.92 4.77
N ALA A 89 10.54 7.15 5.14
CA ALA A 89 11.25 7.33 6.40
C ALA A 89 10.29 7.35 7.59
N GLY A 90 9.29 6.49 7.55
CA GLY A 90 8.33 6.34 8.64
C GLY A 90 7.22 7.36 8.66
N LYS A 91 7.14 8.23 7.66
CA LYS A 91 6.14 9.31 7.66
C LYS A 91 5.24 9.20 6.43
N GLU A 92 3.97 9.50 6.63
CA GLU A 92 3.04 9.62 5.52
C GLU A 92 3.38 10.87 4.72
N ILE A 93 3.64 10.71 3.42
CA ILE A 93 3.96 11.86 2.58
C ILE A 93 2.85 12.17 1.58
N ALA A 94 1.98 11.21 1.27
CA ALA A 94 0.86 11.45 0.34
C ALA A 94 -0.13 10.32 0.46
N ARG A 95 -1.40 10.60 0.11
CA ARG A 95 -2.42 9.55 0.04
C ARG A 95 -3.40 9.82 -1.09
N THR A 96 -3.98 8.75 -1.59
CA THR A 96 -5.04 8.84 -2.58
C THR A 96 -6.12 7.82 -2.20
N VAL A 97 -7.37 8.13 -2.49
CA VAL A 97 -8.52 7.32 -2.10
C VAL A 97 -9.26 6.90 -3.36
N GLY A 98 -9.69 5.66 -3.39
CA GLY A 98 -10.47 5.14 -4.49
C GLY A 98 -9.66 4.31 -5.46
N ALA A 99 -10.36 3.48 -6.24
CA ALA A 99 -9.71 2.60 -7.21
C ALA A 99 -9.24 3.38 -8.42
N ALA A 100 -8.11 2.98 -8.97
CA ALA A 100 -7.54 3.60 -10.16
C ALA A 100 -6.68 2.56 -10.89
N PRO A 101 -6.38 2.78 -12.16
CA PRO A 101 -5.50 1.86 -12.87
C PRO A 101 -4.05 2.00 -12.40
N LYS A 102 -3.27 0.98 -12.68
CA LYS A 102 -1.87 0.92 -12.27
C LYS A 102 -1.10 2.19 -12.68
N GLU A 103 -1.36 2.68 -13.88
CA GLU A 103 -0.64 3.85 -14.40
C GLU A 103 -0.88 5.10 -13.55
N ALA A 104 -2.08 5.23 -13.02
CA ALA A 104 -2.39 6.38 -12.18
C ALA A 104 -1.63 6.30 -10.86
N TYR A 105 -1.54 5.11 -10.27
CA TYR A 105 -0.79 4.93 -9.04
C TYR A 105 0.71 5.12 -9.26
N GLN A 106 1.21 4.63 -10.39
CA GLN A 106 2.62 4.82 -10.70
C GLN A 106 2.97 6.30 -10.81
N LYS A 107 2.12 7.04 -11.50
CA LYS A 107 2.30 8.48 -11.65
C LYS A 107 2.23 9.19 -10.31
N PHE A 108 1.27 8.79 -9.49
CA PHE A 108 1.10 9.36 -8.15
C PHE A 108 2.37 9.16 -7.31
N VAL A 109 2.90 7.94 -7.31
CA VAL A 109 4.09 7.64 -6.53
C VAL A 109 5.30 8.42 -7.05
N GLU A 110 5.51 8.40 -8.37
CA GLU A 110 6.64 9.10 -8.96
C GLU A 110 6.59 10.59 -8.67
N GLN A 111 5.40 11.17 -8.79
CA GLN A 111 5.19 12.59 -8.58
C GLN A 111 5.54 13.00 -7.15
N HIS A 112 5.12 12.21 -6.17
CA HIS A 112 5.32 12.56 -4.79
C HIS A 112 6.72 12.22 -4.29
N LEU A 113 7.35 11.19 -4.84
CA LEU A 113 8.72 10.88 -4.47
C LEU A 113 9.68 11.95 -4.96
N SER A 114 9.41 12.54 -6.11
CA SER A 114 10.31 13.55 -6.67
C SER A 114 10.28 14.86 -5.90
N LYS A 115 9.31 15.05 -5.01
CA LYS A 115 9.16 16.29 -4.24
C LYS A 115 9.84 16.24 -2.87
N VAL A 116 10.33 15.08 -2.48
CA VAL A 116 10.88 14.92 -1.13
C VAL A 116 12.33 14.49 -1.13
#